data_9776a258c85663efe092ef08656e95c4
#
_entry.id   9776a258c85663efe092ef08656e95c4
#
_cell.length_a   1.000
_cell.length_b   1.000
_cell.length_c   1.000
_cell.angle_alpha   90.00
_cell.angle_beta   90.00
_cell.angle_gamma   90.00
#
_symmetry.space_group_name_H-M   'P 1'
#
loop_
_entity.id
_entity.type
_entity.pdbx_description
1 polymer ?
#
loop_
_entity_poly.entity_id
_entity_poly.type
_entity_poly.pdbx_seq_one_letter_code
_entity_poly.pdbx_strand_id
1 'polypeptide(L)'
;MSMYVTDTHPLIYYFGHNRRQLSDRARRVFEQAEQSEAFILIPAPVIWEVSMLEQAGHIKLDRPFAEWLNALLQNPCFDCVSLDAEIIAESRNYGFNNDIFDAVIVATAKLRDVPHSEDWQGIGFRLAS
;
A
#
# COMPACT_ATOMS: atom_id res chain seq x y z
N MET A 1 -3.59 -13.81 13.01
CA MET A 1 -3.50 -12.37 12.74
C MET A 1 -3.69 -12.14 11.25
N SER A 2 -4.53 -11.21 10.89
CA SER A 2 -4.81 -10.95 9.47
C SER A 2 -3.66 -10.23 8.78
N MET A 3 -3.53 -10.48 7.49
CA MET A 3 -2.46 -9.90 6.67
C MET A 3 -3.10 -9.32 5.42
N TYR A 4 -2.64 -8.14 5.03
CA TYR A 4 -3.21 -7.39 3.90
C TYR A 4 -2.09 -6.80 3.05
N VAL A 5 -2.40 -6.45 1.80
CA VAL A 5 -1.48 -5.70 0.93
C VAL A 5 -2.13 -4.35 0.62
N THR A 6 -1.38 -3.28 0.77
CA THR A 6 -1.89 -1.94 0.49
C THR A 6 -1.45 -1.41 -0.86
N ASP A 7 -2.28 -0.55 -1.43
CA ASP A 7 -1.95 0.31 -2.55
C ASP A 7 -1.41 1.64 -2.02
N THR A 8 -0.98 2.49 -2.95
CA THR A 8 -0.33 3.77 -2.63
C THR A 8 -1.28 4.76 -1.96
N HIS A 9 -2.47 4.96 -2.54
CA HIS A 9 -3.35 6.03 -2.05
C HIS A 9 -3.91 5.77 -0.66
N PRO A 10 -4.35 4.56 -0.32
CA PRO A 10 -4.79 4.31 1.05
C PRO A 10 -3.69 4.57 2.08
N LEU A 11 -2.46 4.20 1.73
CA LEU A 11 -1.32 4.45 2.61
C LEU A 11 -1.11 5.94 2.84
N ILE A 12 -1.15 6.73 1.76
CA ILE A 12 -1.00 8.18 1.84
C ILE A 12 -2.14 8.79 2.64
N TYR A 13 -3.38 8.36 2.38
CA TYR A 13 -4.53 8.91 3.08
C TYR A 13 -4.46 8.65 4.58
N TYR A 14 -4.03 7.47 4.97
CA TYR A 14 -4.00 7.12 6.40
C TYR A 14 -2.93 7.90 7.14
N PHE A 15 -1.72 8.00 6.58
CA PHE A 15 -0.60 8.66 7.23
C PHE A 15 -0.49 10.15 6.89
N GLY A 16 -1.40 10.66 6.06
CA GLY A 16 -1.47 12.08 5.76
C GLY A 16 -2.66 12.71 6.45
N HIS A 17 -3.10 13.86 5.92
CA HIS A 17 -4.21 14.60 6.50
C HIS A 17 -5.55 14.26 5.87
N ASN A 18 -5.60 13.20 5.09
CA ASN A 18 -6.77 12.86 4.29
C ASN A 18 -7.44 11.54 4.71
N ARG A 19 -7.45 11.24 5.99
CA ARG A 19 -8.08 10.01 6.47
C ARG A 19 -9.55 9.92 6.11
N ARG A 20 -10.18 11.06 5.86
CA ARG A 20 -11.58 11.09 5.43
C ARG A 20 -11.80 10.45 4.06
N GLN A 21 -10.75 10.32 3.26
CA GLN A 21 -10.82 9.62 1.98
C GLN A 21 -10.92 8.11 2.16
N LEU A 22 -10.62 7.61 3.36
CA LEU A 22 -10.73 6.19 3.64
C LEU A 22 -12.11 5.86 4.17
N SER A 23 -12.61 4.68 3.80
CA SER A 23 -13.80 4.15 4.45
C SER A 23 -13.48 3.75 5.88
N ASP A 24 -14.50 3.53 6.66
CA ASP A 24 -14.34 3.06 8.02
C ASP A 24 -13.61 1.72 8.07
N ARG A 25 -13.87 0.84 7.13
CA ARG A 25 -13.22 -0.47 7.09
C ARG A 25 -11.73 -0.34 6.80
N ALA A 26 -11.36 0.45 5.81
CA ALA A 26 -9.95 0.65 5.49
C ALA A 26 -9.21 1.27 6.67
N ARG A 27 -9.80 2.27 7.29
CA ARG A 27 -9.20 2.90 8.46
C ARG A 27 -8.96 1.90 9.58
N ARG A 28 -9.94 1.01 9.81
CA ARG A 28 -9.78 -0.02 10.84
C ARG A 28 -8.65 -0.99 10.56
N VAL A 29 -8.45 -1.35 9.29
CA VAL A 29 -7.33 -2.23 8.92
C VAL A 29 -6.00 -1.59 9.31
N PHE A 30 -5.82 -0.32 8.96
CA PHE A 30 -4.59 0.40 9.34
C PHE A 30 -4.46 0.55 10.85
N GLU A 31 -5.55 0.86 11.53
CA GLU A 31 -5.53 1.00 12.99
C GLU A 31 -5.16 -0.32 13.67
N GLN A 32 -5.69 -1.43 13.16
CA GLN A 32 -5.33 -2.75 13.68
C GLN A 32 -3.84 -3.02 13.51
N ALA A 33 -3.27 -2.64 12.37
CA ALA A 33 -1.84 -2.81 12.15
C ALA A 33 -1.02 -1.96 13.12
N GLU A 34 -1.46 -0.73 13.39
CA GLU A 34 -0.76 0.10 14.36
C GLU A 34 -0.84 -0.47 15.77
N GLN A 35 -1.88 -1.23 16.07
CA GLN A 35 -2.06 -1.86 17.37
C GLN A 35 -1.48 -3.28 17.41
N SER A 36 -0.74 -3.68 16.39
CA SER A 36 -0.13 -5.00 16.29
C SER A 36 -1.16 -6.14 16.20
N GLU A 37 -2.32 -5.83 15.64
CA GLU A 37 -3.40 -6.80 15.48
C GLU A 37 -3.58 -7.25 14.02
N ALA A 38 -2.79 -6.71 13.11
CA ALA A 38 -2.81 -7.09 11.71
C ALA A 38 -1.47 -6.74 11.08
N PHE A 39 -1.18 -7.34 9.93
CA PHE A 39 0.00 -7.00 9.16
C PHE A 39 -0.43 -6.35 7.85
N ILE A 40 0.25 -5.27 7.47
CA ILE A 40 0.07 -4.66 6.16
C ILE A 40 1.39 -4.77 5.40
N LEU A 41 1.34 -5.47 4.28
CA LEU A 41 2.47 -5.61 3.38
C LEU A 41 2.44 -4.43 2.40
N ILE A 42 3.58 -3.79 2.22
CA ILE A 42 3.71 -2.63 1.34
C ILE A 42 4.67 -3.02 0.22
N PRO A 43 4.17 -3.28 -0.99
CA PRO A 43 5.07 -3.58 -2.11
C PRO A 43 6.05 -2.43 -2.33
N ALA A 44 7.31 -2.75 -2.59
CA ALA A 44 8.34 -1.73 -2.80
C ALA A 44 7.94 -0.68 -3.84
N PRO A 45 7.29 -1.04 -4.97
CA PRO A 45 6.81 -0.02 -5.91
C PRO A 45 5.83 0.98 -5.32
N VAL A 46 5.06 0.60 -4.30
CA VAL A 46 4.17 1.55 -3.62
C VAL A 46 4.98 2.64 -2.92
N ILE A 47 6.05 2.25 -2.24
CA ILE A 47 6.94 3.22 -1.61
C ILE A 47 7.61 4.10 -2.66
N TRP A 48 7.99 3.51 -3.77
CA TRP A 48 8.57 4.25 -4.88
C TRP A 48 7.57 5.28 -5.42
N GLU A 49 6.31 4.90 -5.57
CA GLU A 49 5.28 5.83 -6.05
C GLU A 49 5.08 6.99 -5.07
N VAL A 50 5.08 6.72 -3.76
CA VAL A 50 5.02 7.79 -2.76
C VAL A 50 6.18 8.76 -2.96
N SER A 51 7.38 8.23 -3.15
CA SER A 51 8.56 9.07 -3.39
C SER A 51 8.40 9.93 -4.63
N MET A 52 7.93 9.35 -5.73
CA MET A 52 7.74 10.09 -6.96
C MET A 52 6.67 11.18 -6.84
N LEU A 53 5.58 10.88 -6.15
CA LEU A 53 4.50 11.83 -5.96
C LEU A 53 4.96 13.01 -5.10
N GLU A 54 5.74 12.73 -4.08
CA GLU A 54 6.27 13.78 -3.22
C GLU A 54 7.26 14.66 -3.98
N GLN A 55 8.18 14.05 -4.73
CA GLN A 55 9.15 14.81 -5.53
C GLN A 55 8.48 15.67 -6.58
N ALA A 56 7.38 15.22 -7.16
CA ALA A 56 6.64 15.96 -8.16
C ALA A 56 5.73 17.03 -7.55
N GLY A 57 5.65 17.10 -6.24
CA GLY A 57 4.80 18.08 -5.56
C GLY A 57 3.33 17.73 -5.53
N HIS A 58 2.98 16.49 -5.85
CA HIS A 58 1.58 16.06 -5.84
C HIS A 58 1.07 15.70 -4.45
N ILE A 59 1.98 15.38 -3.53
CA ILE A 59 1.63 15.14 -2.14
C ILE A 59 2.64 15.80 -1.24
N LYS A 60 2.24 16.03 0.02
CA LYS A 60 3.12 16.53 1.05
C LYS A 60 3.20 15.52 2.17
N LEU A 61 4.42 15.22 2.60
CA LEU A 61 4.66 14.44 3.80
C LEU A 61 4.94 15.38 4.96
N ASP A 62 4.65 14.93 6.18
CA ASP A 62 4.84 15.77 7.36
C ASP A 62 6.30 15.87 7.78
N ARG A 63 7.19 15.17 7.10
CA ARG A 63 8.64 15.17 7.35
C ARG A 63 9.35 14.73 6.08
N PRO A 64 10.68 14.89 6.01
CA PRO A 64 11.43 14.41 4.83
C PRO A 64 11.18 12.95 4.56
N PHE A 65 11.22 12.56 3.30
CA PHE A 65 10.83 11.22 2.87
C PHE A 65 11.58 10.12 3.64
N ALA A 66 12.89 10.27 3.82
CA ALA A 66 13.67 9.23 4.51
C ALA A 66 13.20 9.03 5.95
N GLU A 67 12.87 10.13 6.63
CA GLU A 67 12.37 10.06 8.01
C GLU A 67 10.96 9.47 8.04
N TRP A 68 10.13 9.85 7.09
CA TRP A 68 8.79 9.29 6.97
C TRP A 68 8.84 7.78 6.78
N LEU A 69 9.71 7.34 5.87
CA LEU A 69 9.86 5.91 5.59
C LEU A 69 10.38 5.15 6.82
N ASN A 70 11.37 5.69 7.50
CA ASN A 70 11.88 5.06 8.71
C ASN A 70 10.81 4.95 9.78
N ALA A 71 10.02 6.01 9.96
CA ALA A 71 8.95 6.00 10.96
C ALA A 71 7.90 4.95 10.61
N LEU A 72 7.53 4.85 9.34
CA LEU A 72 6.57 3.85 8.89
C LEU A 72 7.05 2.44 9.18
N LEU A 73 8.30 2.14 8.82
CA LEU A 73 8.83 0.78 8.90
C LEU A 73 9.35 0.42 10.29
N GLN A 74 9.35 1.35 11.24
CA GLN A 74 9.66 1.00 12.62
C GLN A 74 8.61 0.09 13.24
N ASN A 75 7.38 0.19 12.79
CA ASN A 75 6.35 -0.73 13.25
C ASN A 75 6.46 -2.02 12.43
N PRO A 76 6.80 -3.16 13.06
CA PRO A 76 7.01 -4.41 12.31
C PRO A 76 5.77 -4.92 11.62
N CYS A 77 4.60 -4.40 11.95
CA CYS A 77 3.36 -4.78 11.28
C CYS A 77 3.19 -4.08 9.93
N PHE A 78 4.03 -3.10 9.60
CA PHE A 78 4.11 -2.52 8.27
C PHE A 78 5.41 -2.99 7.64
N ASP A 79 5.31 -3.87 6.65
CA ASP A 79 6.49 -4.54 6.11
C ASP A 79 6.61 -4.27 4.61
N CYS A 80 7.80 -3.87 4.20
CA CYS A 80 8.08 -3.62 2.79
C CYS A 80 8.38 -4.95 2.10
N VAL A 81 7.65 -5.23 1.02
CA VAL A 81 7.85 -6.45 0.23
C VAL A 81 8.69 -6.11 -0.99
N SER A 82 9.84 -6.76 -1.12
CA SER A 82 10.74 -6.55 -2.25
C SER A 82 10.07 -6.95 -3.56
N LEU A 83 10.37 -6.21 -4.60
CA LEU A 83 9.94 -6.56 -5.96
C LEU A 83 10.94 -7.57 -6.51
N ASP A 84 10.53 -8.81 -6.64
CA ASP A 84 11.39 -9.87 -7.14
C ASP A 84 10.87 -10.42 -8.47
N ALA A 85 11.63 -11.34 -9.04
CA ALA A 85 11.32 -11.90 -10.35
C ALA A 85 10.00 -12.67 -10.36
N GLU A 86 9.67 -13.32 -9.27
CA GLU A 86 8.43 -14.09 -9.18
C GLU A 86 7.22 -13.15 -9.22
N ILE A 87 7.29 -12.05 -8.49
CA ILE A 87 6.21 -11.05 -8.51
C ILE A 87 6.08 -10.43 -9.89
N ILE A 88 7.21 -10.12 -10.54
CA ILE A 88 7.18 -9.56 -11.89
C ILE A 88 6.53 -10.54 -12.86
N ALA A 89 6.90 -11.81 -12.80
CA ALA A 89 6.32 -12.83 -13.67
C ALA A 89 4.81 -12.94 -13.45
N GLU A 90 4.39 -12.97 -12.19
CA GLU A 90 2.97 -13.08 -11.86
C GLU A 90 2.20 -11.84 -12.32
N SER A 91 2.82 -10.66 -12.26
CA SER A 91 2.16 -9.40 -12.61
C SER A 91 1.72 -9.36 -14.07
N ARG A 92 2.36 -10.16 -14.93
CA ARG A 92 1.98 -10.21 -16.35
C ARG A 92 0.55 -10.71 -16.55
N ASN A 93 0.01 -11.41 -15.58
CA ASN A 93 -1.37 -11.88 -15.65
C ASN A 93 -2.39 -10.76 -15.41
N TYR A 94 -1.94 -9.61 -14.92
CA TYR A 94 -2.84 -8.51 -14.51
C TYR A 94 -2.50 -7.17 -15.15
N GLY A 95 -1.50 -7.14 -16.02
CA GLY A 95 -0.89 -5.91 -16.51
C GLY A 95 -1.58 -5.23 -17.68
N PHE A 96 -2.79 -5.63 -18.00
CA PHE A 96 -3.42 -5.20 -19.24
C PHE A 96 -3.94 -3.77 -19.20
N ASN A 97 -3.92 -3.11 -18.06
CA ASN A 97 -4.51 -1.79 -17.93
C ASN A 97 -3.50 -0.69 -17.72
N ASN A 98 -2.27 -0.90 -18.16
CA ASN A 98 -1.28 0.17 -18.22
C ASN A 98 -0.62 0.57 -16.93
N ASP A 99 -1.15 0.20 -15.79
CA ASP A 99 -0.53 0.61 -14.55
C ASP A 99 0.24 -0.56 -13.95
N ILE A 100 1.56 -0.48 -14.06
CA ILE A 100 2.41 -1.54 -13.55
C ILE A 100 2.34 -1.66 -12.03
N PHE A 101 2.05 -0.55 -11.35
CA PHE A 101 1.93 -0.60 -9.88
C PHE A 101 0.74 -1.44 -9.47
N ASP A 102 -0.38 -1.31 -10.17
CA ASP A 102 -1.56 -2.12 -9.89
C ASP A 102 -1.28 -3.60 -10.08
N ALA A 103 -0.66 -3.92 -11.20
CA ALA A 103 -0.35 -5.30 -11.51
C ALA A 103 0.54 -5.92 -10.44
N VAL A 104 1.51 -5.16 -9.95
CA VAL A 104 2.42 -5.65 -8.91
C VAL A 104 1.69 -5.85 -7.58
N ILE A 105 0.77 -4.96 -7.24
CA ILE A 105 0.01 -5.10 -6.00
C ILE A 105 -0.85 -6.35 -6.03
N VAL A 106 -1.55 -6.59 -7.13
CA VAL A 106 -2.37 -7.78 -7.28
C VAL A 106 -1.51 -9.04 -7.27
N ALA A 107 -0.38 -9.01 -7.97
CA ALA A 107 0.55 -10.14 -8.00
C ALA A 107 1.08 -10.46 -6.60
N THR A 108 1.46 -9.44 -5.85
CA THR A 108 1.96 -9.62 -4.50
C THR A 108 0.90 -10.28 -3.61
N ALA A 109 -0.33 -9.78 -3.69
CA ALA A 109 -1.42 -10.32 -2.90
C ALA A 109 -1.71 -11.77 -3.29
N LYS A 110 -1.69 -12.06 -4.58
CA LYS A 110 -1.97 -13.41 -5.07
C LYS A 110 -0.91 -14.41 -4.59
N LEU A 111 0.35 -14.05 -4.71
CA LEU A 111 1.43 -14.94 -4.30
C LEU A 111 1.50 -15.13 -2.79
N ARG A 112 1.06 -14.13 -2.03
CA ARG A 112 1.01 -14.21 -0.57
C ARG A 112 -0.33 -14.75 -0.08
N ASP A 113 -1.30 -14.93 -0.98
CA ASP A 113 -2.64 -15.41 -0.66
C ASP A 113 -3.30 -14.54 0.41
N VAL A 114 -3.27 -13.23 0.21
CA VAL A 114 -3.85 -12.27 1.15
C VAL A 114 -4.72 -11.26 0.41
N PRO A 115 -5.67 -10.62 1.09
CA PRO A 115 -6.46 -9.55 0.48
C PRO A 115 -5.61 -8.33 0.16
N HIS A 116 -5.84 -7.69 -1.00
CA HIS A 116 -5.26 -6.40 -1.31
C HIS A 116 -6.34 -5.32 -1.14
N SER A 117 -5.92 -4.06 -1.22
CA SER A 117 -6.80 -2.95 -0.86
C SER A 117 -8.07 -2.88 -1.69
N GLU A 118 -8.08 -3.39 -2.92
CA GLU A 118 -9.32 -3.44 -3.69
C GLU A 118 -10.30 -4.44 -3.11
N ASP A 119 -9.80 -5.50 -2.48
CA ASP A 119 -10.68 -6.48 -1.80
C ASP A 119 -11.28 -5.92 -0.52
N TRP A 120 -10.75 -4.79 -0.03
CA TRP A 120 -11.33 -4.08 1.11
C TRP A 120 -12.48 -3.21 0.64
N GLN A 121 -13.08 -3.53 -0.46
CA GLN A 121 -14.11 -2.72 -1.07
C GLN A 121 -15.30 -2.57 -0.20
N GLY A 122 -16.18 -1.84 -0.61
CA GLY A 122 -17.15 -1.35 0.26
C GLY A 122 -16.55 -0.25 1.07
N ILE A 123 -15.29 -0.01 0.88
CA ILE A 123 -14.56 1.00 1.59
C ILE A 123 -14.24 2.19 0.73
N GLY A 124 -14.64 2.17 -0.50
CA GLY A 124 -14.68 3.38 -1.28
C GLY A 124 -13.44 3.77 -2.04
N PHE A 125 -12.51 2.90 -2.26
CA PHE A 125 -11.39 3.21 -3.14
C PHE A 125 -11.03 2.03 -4.01
N ARG A 126 -10.23 2.31 -5.02
CA ARG A 126 -9.80 1.32 -5.98
C ARG A 126 -8.30 1.27 -6.08
N LEU A 127 -7.83 0.15 -6.59
CA LEU A 127 -6.45 0.08 -6.98
C LEU A 127 -6.18 1.09 -8.06
N ALA A 128 -5.11 1.68 -7.94
CA ALA A 128 -4.54 2.45 -8.94
C ALA A 128 -5.16 3.32 -9.63
N SER A 129 -5.99 3.55 -9.36
CA SER A 129 -6.52 4.50 -10.22
C SER A 129 -6.01 5.81 -10.16
#